data_7c055533620c9bae518077ce8e5409d9
#
_entry.id   7c055533620c9bae518077ce8e5409d9
#
_cell.length_a   1.000
_cell.length_b   1.000
_cell.length_c   1.000
_cell.angle_alpha   90.00
_cell.angle_beta   90.00
_cell.angle_gamma   90.00
#
_symmetry.space_group_name_H-M   'P 1'
#
loop_
_entity.id
_entity.type
_entity.pdbx_description
1 polymer ?
#
loop_
_entity_poly.entity_id
_entity_poly.type
_entity_poly.pdbx_seq_one_letter_code
_entity_poly.pdbx_strand_id
1 'polypeptide(L)'
;MGGTATAARPTLPAPSSRAGTPQTAPAPQEARAGAAAARRVAVVTGAGSGIGRAVALALIAANWTVVLAGRRAAALEETARQVGYAGIDGPAVVPVPTDVTRPHEVDALFAAVRDRFGRLDLLFNNAGIFGPPTPLDELSYEDWRSVVDVNLNGAFLCARAAFRLMKAQDPQGGRIINNGSLSAHVPRPHSLAYTATKHAMTGLTKSLSLDGRPYRIACGQIDIGNAATEMTGRMRTGILQANGRTEVEPVMDAADVARTVVHMAALPLEANVQFATVMATNMPYIGRG
;
A
#
# COMPACT_ATOMS: atom_id res chain seq x y z
N MET A 1 61.62 -43.64 8.56
CA MET A 1 61.16 -44.15 7.22
C MET A 1 59.81 -43.56 6.96
N GLY A 2 59.85 -42.53 6.13
CA GLY A 2 58.71 -41.77 5.73
C GLY A 2 58.17 -42.24 4.38
N GLY A 3 56.88 -42.25 4.22
CA GLY A 3 56.22 -42.50 2.98
C GLY A 3 55.22 -41.38 2.73
N THR A 4 55.59 -40.42 1.86
CA THR A 4 54.71 -39.38 1.38
C THR A 4 53.84 -39.92 0.24
N ALA A 5 52.54 -40.05 0.49
CA ALA A 5 51.55 -40.37 -0.57
C ALA A 5 51.08 -39.08 -1.25
N THR A 6 51.47 -38.93 -2.51
CA THR A 6 51.06 -37.87 -3.44
C THR A 6 49.67 -38.20 -4.00
N ALA A 7 48.66 -37.41 -3.64
CA ALA A 7 47.31 -37.57 -4.19
C ALA A 7 47.23 -36.96 -5.61
N ALA A 8 46.83 -37.80 -6.59
CA ALA A 8 46.61 -37.42 -7.97
C ALA A 8 45.38 -36.54 -8.12
N ARG A 9 45.46 -35.42 -8.88
CA ARG A 9 44.38 -34.57 -9.30
C ARG A 9 43.55 -35.27 -10.38
N PRO A 10 42.21 -35.23 -10.30
CA PRO A 10 41.39 -35.68 -11.42
C PRO A 10 41.39 -34.66 -12.58
N THR A 11 41.65 -35.14 -13.77
CA THR A 11 41.55 -34.40 -15.05
C THR A 11 40.08 -34.28 -15.48
N LEU A 12 39.66 -33.05 -15.76
CA LEU A 12 38.35 -32.76 -16.37
C LEU A 12 38.33 -33.15 -17.84
N PRO A 13 37.25 -33.74 -18.37
CA PRO A 13 37.10 -34.02 -19.80
C PRO A 13 36.85 -32.73 -20.61
N ALA A 14 37.38 -32.71 -21.84
CA ALA A 14 37.26 -31.61 -22.79
C ALA A 14 35.78 -31.43 -23.26
N PRO A 15 35.36 -30.21 -23.59
CA PRO A 15 33.99 -29.96 -24.09
C PRO A 15 33.83 -30.44 -25.52
N SER A 16 32.84 -31.31 -25.75
CA SER A 16 32.41 -31.73 -27.08
C SER A 16 31.66 -30.60 -27.79
N SER A 17 32.17 -30.14 -28.91
CA SER A 17 31.51 -29.20 -29.82
C SER A 17 30.34 -29.90 -30.54
N ARG A 18 29.14 -29.65 -30.09
CA ARG A 18 27.92 -29.82 -30.92
C ARG A 18 27.41 -28.45 -31.34
N ALA A 19 27.59 -28.16 -32.62
CA ALA A 19 26.94 -27.05 -33.29
C ALA A 19 25.43 -27.27 -33.28
N GLY A 20 24.73 -26.57 -32.39
CA GLY A 20 23.25 -26.49 -32.37
C GLY A 20 22.83 -25.39 -33.34
N THR A 21 22.00 -25.72 -34.28
CA THR A 21 21.27 -24.80 -35.16
C THR A 21 20.57 -23.70 -34.36
N PRO A 22 20.61 -22.42 -34.75
CA PRO A 22 19.92 -21.38 -34.03
C PRO A 22 18.41 -21.58 -34.16
N GLN A 23 17.75 -21.90 -33.04
CA GLN A 23 16.29 -21.80 -32.94
C GLN A 23 15.89 -20.32 -33.04
N THR A 24 15.23 -19.98 -34.14
CA THR A 24 14.56 -18.71 -34.29
C THR A 24 13.54 -18.51 -33.14
N ALA A 25 13.74 -17.45 -32.34
CA ALA A 25 12.77 -17.03 -31.34
C ALA A 25 11.40 -16.79 -32.02
N PRO A 26 10.28 -17.22 -31.43
CA PRO A 26 8.97 -16.91 -31.98
C PRO A 26 8.78 -15.39 -32.02
N ALA A 27 8.27 -14.89 -33.13
CA ALA A 27 7.91 -13.49 -33.31
C ALA A 27 6.96 -13.02 -32.21
N PRO A 28 7.00 -11.74 -31.79
CA PRO A 28 6.05 -11.21 -30.83
C PRO A 28 4.63 -11.44 -31.37
N GLN A 29 3.81 -12.19 -30.63
CA GLN A 29 2.40 -12.31 -30.93
C GLN A 29 1.81 -10.91 -30.91
N GLU A 30 1.38 -10.46 -32.09
CA GLU A 30 0.59 -9.24 -32.25
C GLU A 30 -0.59 -9.30 -31.26
N ALA A 31 -0.58 -8.38 -30.33
CA ALA A 31 -1.64 -8.21 -29.36
C ALA A 31 -2.95 -8.01 -30.14
N ARG A 32 -3.91 -8.90 -29.90
CA ARG A 32 -5.28 -8.80 -30.44
C ARG A 32 -5.83 -7.42 -30.07
N ALA A 33 -5.81 -6.50 -31.03
CA ALA A 33 -6.58 -5.27 -30.99
C ALA A 33 -8.05 -5.67 -31.05
N GLY A 34 -8.85 -5.36 -30.02
CA GLY A 34 -10.29 -5.46 -30.15
C GLY A 34 -11.09 -6.00 -28.97
N ALA A 35 -10.67 -5.77 -27.72
CA ALA A 35 -11.60 -5.60 -26.60
C ALA A 35 -11.02 -4.48 -25.73
N ALA A 36 -11.80 -3.45 -25.45
CA ALA A 36 -11.38 -2.43 -24.49
C ALA A 36 -11.00 -3.16 -23.21
N ALA A 37 -9.69 -3.19 -22.90
CA ALA A 37 -9.19 -3.92 -21.74
C ALA A 37 -9.99 -3.47 -20.51
N ALA A 38 -10.67 -4.42 -19.86
CA ALA A 38 -11.49 -4.12 -18.69
C ALA A 38 -10.66 -3.29 -17.71
N ARG A 39 -11.17 -2.13 -17.30
CA ARG A 39 -10.44 -1.24 -16.38
C ARG A 39 -10.15 -1.94 -15.08
N ARG A 40 -8.93 -1.75 -14.57
CA ARG A 40 -8.55 -2.23 -13.25
C ARG A 40 -9.35 -1.52 -12.17
N VAL A 41 -9.75 -2.23 -11.14
CA VAL A 41 -10.59 -1.77 -10.04
C VAL A 41 -9.75 -1.61 -8.77
N ALA A 42 -9.80 -0.43 -8.16
CA ALA A 42 -9.13 -0.13 -6.91
C ALA A 42 -10.13 0.24 -5.81
N VAL A 43 -9.86 -0.19 -4.59
CA VAL A 43 -10.46 0.34 -3.36
C VAL A 43 -9.41 1.17 -2.64
N VAL A 44 -9.75 2.41 -2.29
CA VAL A 44 -8.91 3.30 -1.49
C VAL A 44 -9.65 3.62 -0.19
N THR A 45 -9.11 3.18 0.96
CA THR A 45 -9.67 3.52 2.26
C THR A 45 -9.14 4.86 2.75
N GLY A 46 -9.98 5.64 3.47
CA GLY A 46 -9.62 7.00 3.86
C GLY A 46 -9.54 7.98 2.66
N ALA A 47 -10.28 7.72 1.58
CA ALA A 47 -10.20 8.44 0.32
C ALA A 47 -10.80 9.87 0.35
N GLY A 48 -11.41 10.28 1.45
CA GLY A 48 -12.07 11.60 1.55
C GLY A 48 -11.11 12.77 1.82
N SER A 49 -9.82 12.54 2.11
CA SER A 49 -8.84 13.60 2.42
C SER A 49 -7.40 13.11 2.29
N GLY A 50 -6.45 14.04 2.34
CA GLY A 50 -5.02 13.78 2.47
C GLY A 50 -4.46 12.80 1.42
N ILE A 51 -3.64 11.87 1.88
CA ILE A 51 -2.98 10.86 1.03
C ILE A 51 -4.00 9.99 0.29
N GLY A 52 -5.08 9.54 0.97
CA GLY A 52 -6.10 8.71 0.34
C GLY A 52 -6.77 9.41 -0.84
N ARG A 53 -7.10 10.70 -0.70
CA ARG A 53 -7.63 11.52 -1.80
C ARG A 53 -6.62 11.65 -2.93
N ALA A 54 -5.39 12.02 -2.63
CA ALA A 54 -4.33 12.20 -3.64
C ALA A 54 -4.08 10.90 -4.44
N VAL A 55 -4.02 9.75 -3.75
CA VAL A 55 -3.87 8.43 -4.40
C VAL A 55 -5.09 8.08 -5.25
N ALA A 56 -6.31 8.32 -4.76
CA ALA A 56 -7.52 8.06 -5.52
C ALA A 56 -7.55 8.86 -6.83
N LEU A 57 -7.26 10.17 -6.77
CA LEU A 57 -7.20 11.04 -7.94
C LEU A 57 -6.12 10.60 -8.93
N ALA A 58 -4.94 10.22 -8.45
CA ALA A 58 -3.85 9.75 -9.30
C ALA A 58 -4.17 8.40 -9.98
N LEU A 59 -4.84 7.47 -9.29
CA LEU A 59 -5.31 6.20 -9.87
C LEU A 59 -6.35 6.44 -10.96
N ILE A 60 -7.29 7.37 -10.74
CA ILE A 60 -8.30 7.72 -11.75
C ILE A 60 -7.64 8.33 -12.99
N ALA A 61 -6.67 9.24 -12.80
CA ALA A 61 -5.89 9.80 -13.90
C ALA A 61 -5.08 8.73 -14.65
N ALA A 62 -4.70 7.62 -13.97
CA ALA A 62 -4.08 6.45 -14.56
C ALA A 62 -5.10 5.42 -15.12
N ASN A 63 -6.35 5.84 -15.35
CA ASN A 63 -7.43 5.06 -15.95
C ASN A 63 -7.91 3.85 -15.11
N TRP A 64 -7.85 3.95 -13.77
CA TRP A 64 -8.46 2.96 -12.88
C TRP A 64 -9.91 3.34 -12.55
N THR A 65 -10.77 2.36 -12.37
CA THR A 65 -12.02 2.51 -11.64
C THR A 65 -11.71 2.52 -10.15
N VAL A 66 -12.18 3.53 -9.41
CA VAL A 66 -11.80 3.70 -8.00
C VAL A 66 -13.03 3.78 -7.10
N VAL A 67 -13.11 2.89 -6.14
CA VAL A 67 -14.07 2.92 -5.04
C VAL A 67 -13.46 3.69 -3.88
N LEU A 68 -14.10 4.81 -3.53
CA LEU A 68 -13.68 5.71 -2.48
C LEU A 68 -14.35 5.29 -1.17
N ALA A 69 -13.60 4.71 -0.23
CA ALA A 69 -14.13 4.29 1.07
C ALA A 69 -13.70 5.25 2.19
N GLY A 70 -14.62 5.55 3.10
CA GLY A 70 -14.39 6.40 4.26
C GLY A 70 -15.69 6.80 4.95
N ARG A 71 -15.61 7.29 6.17
CA ARG A 71 -16.80 7.56 7.01
C ARG A 71 -17.64 8.77 6.57
N ARG A 72 -16.98 9.82 6.02
CA ARG A 72 -17.62 11.09 5.68
C ARG A 72 -18.08 11.10 4.24
N ALA A 73 -19.37 10.83 3.98
CA ALA A 73 -19.95 10.82 2.62
C ALA A 73 -19.62 12.09 1.83
N ALA A 74 -19.85 13.28 2.41
CA ALA A 74 -19.57 14.56 1.74
C ALA A 74 -18.10 14.73 1.31
N ALA A 75 -17.15 14.19 2.09
CA ALA A 75 -15.72 14.25 1.74
C ALA A 75 -15.36 13.30 0.59
N LEU A 76 -16.04 12.16 0.49
CA LEU A 76 -15.88 11.23 -0.63
C LEU A 76 -16.49 11.81 -1.91
N GLU A 77 -17.65 12.41 -1.82
CA GLU A 77 -18.32 13.10 -2.93
C GLU A 77 -17.50 14.29 -3.43
N GLU A 78 -16.85 15.04 -2.52
CA GLU A 78 -15.92 16.10 -2.88
C GLU A 78 -14.72 15.56 -3.66
N THR A 79 -14.16 14.42 -3.22
CA THR A 79 -13.09 13.75 -3.96
C THR A 79 -13.55 13.32 -5.36
N ALA A 80 -14.76 12.76 -5.46
CA ALA A 80 -15.33 12.35 -6.74
C ALA A 80 -15.57 13.55 -7.70
N ARG A 81 -16.03 14.69 -7.17
CA ARG A 81 -16.25 15.91 -7.97
C ARG A 81 -14.97 16.49 -8.56
N GLN A 82 -13.82 16.35 -7.90
CA GLN A 82 -12.51 16.85 -8.39
C GLN A 82 -12.06 16.17 -9.69
N VAL A 83 -12.59 15.01 -10.01
CA VAL A 83 -12.22 14.28 -11.24
C VAL A 83 -12.93 14.81 -12.48
N GLY A 84 -13.96 15.61 -12.30
CA GLY A 84 -14.93 15.89 -13.35
C GLY A 84 -15.74 14.63 -13.70
N TYR A 85 -16.95 14.80 -14.19
CA TYR A 85 -17.67 13.67 -14.79
C TYR A 85 -16.90 13.24 -16.04
N ALA A 86 -15.98 12.28 -15.90
CA ALA A 86 -15.48 11.54 -17.05
C ALA A 86 -16.72 10.97 -17.74
N GLY A 87 -16.85 11.24 -19.04
CA GLY A 87 -18.04 10.84 -19.82
C GLY A 87 -18.34 9.35 -19.72
N ILE A 88 -19.38 8.89 -20.37
CA ILE A 88 -19.92 7.50 -20.34
C ILE A 88 -18.82 6.43 -20.46
N ASP A 89 -17.69 6.76 -21.07
CA ASP A 89 -16.51 5.90 -21.25
C ASP A 89 -15.36 6.16 -20.26
N GLY A 90 -15.51 7.08 -19.29
CA GLY A 90 -14.50 7.41 -18.29
C GLY A 90 -14.38 6.38 -17.15
N PRO A 91 -13.30 6.42 -16.33
CA PRO A 91 -13.18 5.58 -15.16
C PRO A 91 -14.31 5.87 -14.17
N ALA A 92 -14.93 4.82 -13.64
CA ALA A 92 -15.97 4.98 -12.64
C ALA A 92 -15.33 5.39 -11.30
N VAL A 93 -15.95 6.39 -10.64
CA VAL A 93 -15.60 6.82 -9.30
C VAL A 93 -16.81 6.57 -8.41
N VAL A 94 -16.65 5.76 -7.37
CA VAL A 94 -17.77 5.27 -6.57
C VAL A 94 -17.54 5.58 -5.12
N PRO A 95 -18.15 6.64 -4.57
CA PRO A 95 -18.17 6.88 -3.14
C PRO A 95 -18.96 5.79 -2.41
N VAL A 96 -18.36 5.18 -1.39
CA VAL A 96 -19.01 4.20 -0.50
C VAL A 96 -18.68 4.57 0.94
N PRO A 97 -19.61 5.23 1.65
CA PRO A 97 -19.43 5.53 3.07
C PRO A 97 -19.19 4.23 3.85
N THR A 98 -18.06 4.17 4.57
CA THR A 98 -17.62 2.95 5.25
C THR A 98 -16.80 3.33 6.48
N ASP A 99 -17.18 2.84 7.65
CA ASP A 99 -16.35 2.82 8.84
C ASP A 99 -15.55 1.50 8.87
N VAL A 100 -14.25 1.59 8.65
CA VAL A 100 -13.37 0.40 8.60
C VAL A 100 -13.29 -0.35 9.93
N THR A 101 -13.71 0.26 11.05
CA THR A 101 -13.77 -0.40 12.37
C THR A 101 -14.99 -1.31 12.53
N ARG A 102 -15.93 -1.26 11.59
CA ARG A 102 -17.18 -2.03 11.61
C ARG A 102 -17.13 -3.17 10.60
N PRO A 103 -17.02 -4.45 11.05
CA PRO A 103 -16.88 -5.60 10.15
C PRO A 103 -17.99 -5.69 9.08
N HIS A 104 -19.25 -5.43 9.46
CA HIS A 104 -20.37 -5.50 8.53
C HIS A 104 -20.35 -4.41 7.45
N GLU A 105 -19.82 -3.19 7.75
CA GLU A 105 -19.66 -2.13 6.76
C GLU A 105 -18.53 -2.47 5.78
N VAL A 106 -17.45 -3.06 6.27
CA VAL A 106 -16.36 -3.56 5.41
C VAL A 106 -16.86 -4.69 4.52
N ASP A 107 -17.60 -5.67 5.06
CA ASP A 107 -18.17 -6.75 4.26
C ASP A 107 -19.13 -6.20 3.18
N ALA A 108 -19.95 -5.20 3.49
CA ALA A 108 -20.84 -4.54 2.53
C ALA A 108 -20.06 -3.78 1.43
N LEU A 109 -18.97 -3.08 1.78
CA LEU A 109 -18.09 -2.41 0.81
C LEU A 109 -17.56 -3.40 -0.24
N PHE A 110 -16.97 -4.51 0.20
CA PHE A 110 -16.37 -5.47 -0.73
C PHE A 110 -17.42 -6.31 -1.47
N ALA A 111 -18.61 -6.51 -0.90
CA ALA A 111 -19.77 -7.06 -1.62
C ALA A 111 -20.18 -6.13 -2.76
N ALA A 112 -20.32 -4.83 -2.52
CA ALA A 112 -20.64 -3.85 -3.55
C ALA A 112 -19.57 -3.81 -4.67
N VAL A 113 -18.29 -3.95 -4.35
CA VAL A 113 -17.21 -4.06 -5.34
C VAL A 113 -17.37 -5.32 -6.20
N ARG A 114 -17.59 -6.47 -5.56
CA ARG A 114 -17.83 -7.75 -6.25
C ARG A 114 -19.05 -7.67 -7.18
N ASP A 115 -20.16 -7.20 -6.67
CA ASP A 115 -21.45 -7.22 -7.38
C ASP A 115 -21.46 -6.23 -8.56
N ARG A 116 -20.74 -5.11 -8.44
CA ARG A 116 -20.68 -4.08 -9.48
C ARG A 116 -19.61 -4.32 -10.53
N PHE A 117 -18.45 -4.86 -10.13
CA PHE A 117 -17.27 -4.95 -11.00
C PHE A 117 -16.76 -6.37 -11.21
N GLY A 118 -17.19 -7.34 -10.42
CA GLY A 118 -16.76 -8.74 -10.48
C GLY A 118 -15.33 -8.98 -10.01
N ARG A 119 -14.54 -7.92 -9.76
CA ARG A 119 -13.12 -8.02 -9.44
C ARG A 119 -12.60 -6.86 -8.60
N LEU A 120 -11.44 -7.10 -8.00
CA LEU A 120 -10.61 -6.10 -7.32
C LEU A 120 -9.14 -6.31 -7.68
N ASP A 121 -8.49 -5.30 -8.27
CA ASP A 121 -7.09 -5.38 -8.68
C ASP A 121 -6.15 -4.73 -7.65
N LEU A 122 -6.65 -3.73 -6.89
CA LEU A 122 -5.87 -3.01 -5.89
C LEU A 122 -6.71 -2.69 -4.65
N LEU A 123 -6.16 -2.99 -3.47
CA LEU A 123 -6.54 -2.34 -2.23
C LEU A 123 -5.41 -1.40 -1.80
N PHE A 124 -5.66 -0.09 -1.72
CA PHE A 124 -4.81 0.84 -0.97
C PHE A 124 -5.39 1.00 0.43
N ASN A 125 -4.80 0.33 1.38
CA ASN A 125 -5.24 0.21 2.77
C ASN A 125 -4.66 1.37 3.59
N ASN A 126 -5.32 2.53 3.52
CA ASN A 126 -4.77 3.82 3.95
C ASN A 126 -5.49 4.46 5.14
N ALA A 127 -6.74 4.09 5.43
CA ALA A 127 -7.46 4.67 6.57
C ALA A 127 -6.63 4.61 7.85
N GLY A 128 -6.51 5.73 8.55
CA GLY A 128 -5.72 5.82 9.78
C GLY A 128 -5.91 7.16 10.50
N ILE A 129 -5.56 7.17 11.78
CA ILE A 129 -5.55 8.34 12.68
C ILE A 129 -4.28 8.34 13.53
N PHE A 130 -3.83 9.52 13.98
CA PHE A 130 -2.69 9.62 14.91
C PHE A 130 -3.07 9.35 16.37
N GLY A 131 -4.28 9.71 16.75
CA GLY A 131 -4.65 9.89 18.15
C GLY A 131 -4.05 11.16 18.78
N PRO A 132 -4.36 11.44 20.05
CA PRO A 132 -3.78 12.57 20.77
C PRO A 132 -2.29 12.30 21.08
N PRO A 133 -1.43 13.34 21.05
CA PRO A 133 -0.04 13.22 21.48
C PRO A 133 0.01 13.29 23.01
N THR A 134 0.01 12.12 23.65
CA THR A 134 -0.15 11.99 25.10
C THR A 134 0.99 11.16 25.69
N PRO A 135 1.60 11.56 26.84
CA PRO A 135 2.51 10.71 27.59
C PRO A 135 1.89 9.35 27.93
N LEU A 136 2.72 8.33 28.12
CA LEU A 136 2.24 6.96 28.33
C LEU A 136 1.30 6.82 29.52
N ASP A 137 1.64 7.44 30.63
CA ASP A 137 0.91 7.39 31.92
C ASP A 137 -0.42 8.16 31.89
N GLU A 138 -0.59 9.07 30.95
CA GLU A 138 -1.82 9.85 30.72
C GLU A 138 -2.67 9.32 29.57
N LEU A 139 -2.17 8.39 28.76
CA LEU A 139 -2.87 7.85 27.60
C LEU A 139 -4.05 7.00 28.03
N SER A 140 -5.28 7.46 27.74
CA SER A 140 -6.49 6.69 28.06
C SER A 140 -6.58 5.40 27.25
N TYR A 141 -7.24 4.38 27.80
CA TYR A 141 -7.49 3.13 27.08
C TYR A 141 -8.38 3.37 25.85
N GLU A 142 -9.32 4.31 25.93
CA GLU A 142 -10.21 4.70 24.85
C GLU A 142 -9.44 5.29 23.67
N ASP A 143 -8.48 6.18 23.94
CA ASP A 143 -7.62 6.76 22.89
C ASP A 143 -6.72 5.71 22.27
N TRP A 144 -6.08 4.87 23.09
CA TRP A 144 -5.32 3.72 22.60
C TRP A 144 -6.19 2.84 21.69
N ARG A 145 -7.36 2.42 22.17
CA ARG A 145 -8.26 1.53 21.43
C ARG A 145 -8.73 2.17 20.12
N SER A 146 -9.06 3.47 20.13
CA SER A 146 -9.51 4.16 18.92
C SER A 146 -8.48 4.12 17.81
N VAL A 147 -7.19 4.29 18.14
CA VAL A 147 -6.09 4.20 17.17
C VAL A 147 -5.89 2.76 16.69
N VAL A 148 -5.92 1.77 17.59
CA VAL A 148 -5.80 0.35 17.25
C VAL A 148 -6.94 -0.10 16.35
N ASP A 149 -8.18 0.30 16.67
CA ASP A 149 -9.37 -0.09 15.91
C ASP A 149 -9.31 0.42 14.47
N VAL A 150 -8.89 1.66 14.25
CA VAL A 150 -8.79 2.22 12.90
C VAL A 150 -7.55 1.69 12.16
N ASN A 151 -6.36 1.85 12.78
CA ASN A 151 -5.09 1.65 12.07
C ASN A 151 -4.71 0.19 11.88
N LEU A 152 -5.14 -0.70 12.79
CA LEU A 152 -4.77 -2.12 12.76
C LEU A 152 -5.97 -3.01 12.49
N ASN A 153 -7.01 -2.96 13.31
CA ASN A 153 -8.19 -3.80 13.13
C ASN A 153 -8.92 -3.49 11.83
N GLY A 154 -9.12 -2.21 11.51
CA GLY A 154 -9.71 -1.77 10.24
C GLY A 154 -8.88 -2.18 9.03
N ALA A 155 -7.56 -2.03 9.11
CA ALA A 155 -6.66 -2.47 8.06
C ALA A 155 -6.71 -4.00 7.85
N PHE A 156 -6.75 -4.78 8.93
CA PHE A 156 -6.93 -6.23 8.87
C PHE A 156 -8.27 -6.62 8.22
N LEU A 157 -9.38 -5.98 8.63
CA LEU A 157 -10.70 -6.27 8.08
C LEU A 157 -10.75 -6.03 6.56
N CYS A 158 -10.24 -4.87 6.12
CA CYS A 158 -10.17 -4.53 4.69
C CYS A 158 -9.27 -5.48 3.92
N ALA A 159 -8.08 -5.79 4.45
CA ALA A 159 -7.15 -6.72 3.82
C ALA A 159 -7.75 -8.12 3.69
N ARG A 160 -8.43 -8.63 4.75
CA ARG A 160 -9.12 -9.94 4.74
C ARG A 160 -10.21 -10.01 3.68
N ALA A 161 -11.05 -8.95 3.58
CA ALA A 161 -12.13 -8.92 2.60
C ALA A 161 -11.59 -8.81 1.16
N ALA A 162 -10.60 -7.96 0.92
CA ALA A 162 -9.91 -7.87 -0.36
C ALA A 162 -9.26 -9.19 -0.76
N PHE A 163 -8.56 -9.85 0.16
CA PHE A 163 -7.90 -11.13 -0.07
C PHE A 163 -8.90 -12.20 -0.48
N ARG A 164 -10.09 -12.27 0.18
CA ARG A 164 -11.15 -13.21 -0.21
C ARG A 164 -11.64 -12.97 -1.63
N LEU A 165 -11.85 -11.71 -2.01
CA LEU A 165 -12.32 -11.35 -3.35
C LEU A 165 -11.24 -11.66 -4.39
N MET A 166 -10.00 -11.23 -4.19
CA MET A 166 -8.87 -11.46 -5.09
C MET A 166 -8.55 -12.95 -5.28
N LYS A 167 -8.78 -13.77 -4.24
CA LYS A 167 -8.62 -15.22 -4.28
C LYS A 167 -9.72 -15.91 -5.09
N ALA A 168 -10.96 -15.40 -5.05
CA ALA A 168 -12.13 -16.03 -5.65
C ALA A 168 -12.42 -15.57 -7.08
N GLN A 169 -11.89 -14.41 -7.50
CA GLN A 169 -12.14 -13.82 -8.83
C GLN A 169 -11.41 -14.53 -9.97
N ASP A 170 -11.87 -14.33 -11.21
CA ASP A 170 -11.20 -14.78 -12.43
C ASP A 170 -10.90 -13.58 -13.37
N PRO A 171 -9.65 -13.39 -13.81
CA PRO A 171 -8.45 -14.10 -13.36
C PRO A 171 -8.13 -13.85 -11.89
N GLN A 172 -7.64 -14.88 -11.20
CA GLN A 172 -7.24 -14.84 -9.80
C GLN A 172 -6.03 -13.91 -9.58
N GLY A 173 -6.01 -13.19 -8.46
CA GLY A 173 -4.88 -12.35 -8.05
C GLY A 173 -5.27 -10.89 -7.86
N GLY A 174 -4.32 -10.09 -7.40
CA GLY A 174 -4.48 -8.67 -7.12
C GLY A 174 -3.34 -8.14 -6.25
N ARG A 175 -3.43 -6.88 -5.85
CA ARG A 175 -2.40 -6.22 -5.04
C ARG A 175 -3.01 -5.53 -3.82
N ILE A 176 -2.36 -5.69 -2.67
CA ILE A 176 -2.66 -4.96 -1.45
C ILE A 176 -1.45 -4.07 -1.15
N ILE A 177 -1.66 -2.77 -1.00
CA ILE A 177 -0.64 -1.82 -0.56
C ILE A 177 -1.09 -1.25 0.78
N ASN A 178 -0.36 -1.54 1.83
CA ASN A 178 -0.61 -1.01 3.16
C ASN A 178 0.10 0.33 3.36
N ASN A 179 -0.61 1.32 3.89
CA ASN A 179 -0.02 2.59 4.30
C ASN A 179 0.67 2.41 5.65
N GLY A 180 1.99 2.28 5.60
CA GLY A 180 2.87 2.29 6.76
C GLY A 180 3.17 3.70 7.26
N SER A 181 4.35 3.89 7.81
CA SER A 181 4.89 5.17 8.28
C SER A 181 6.36 4.99 8.65
N LEU A 182 7.13 6.06 8.67
CA LEU A 182 8.44 6.05 9.35
C LEU A 182 8.32 5.63 10.82
N SER A 183 7.15 5.84 11.43
CA SER A 183 6.85 5.36 12.79
C SER A 183 6.74 3.82 12.90
N ALA A 184 6.82 3.09 11.78
CA ALA A 184 7.01 1.63 11.79
C ALA A 184 8.45 1.23 12.13
N HIS A 185 9.38 2.19 12.18
CA HIS A 185 10.81 1.99 12.40
C HIS A 185 11.33 2.83 13.57
N VAL A 186 10.97 4.12 13.61
CA VAL A 186 11.45 5.09 14.60
C VAL A 186 10.28 5.85 15.21
N PRO A 187 10.07 5.76 16.53
CA PRO A 187 8.97 6.45 17.21
C PRO A 187 9.23 7.96 17.32
N ARG A 188 8.15 8.71 17.59
CA ARG A 188 8.20 10.08 18.10
C ARG A 188 7.73 10.12 19.54
N PRO A 189 8.12 11.13 20.34
CA PRO A 189 7.55 11.31 21.66
C PRO A 189 6.01 11.38 21.60
N HIS A 190 5.33 10.85 22.60
CA HIS A 190 3.88 10.90 22.76
C HIS A 190 3.07 10.28 21.60
N SER A 191 3.64 9.28 20.89
CA SER A 191 2.99 8.63 19.74
C SER A 191 2.80 7.12 19.91
N LEU A 192 2.69 6.64 21.16
CA LEU A 192 2.72 5.21 21.47
C LEU A 192 1.72 4.39 20.65
N ALA A 193 0.43 4.75 20.69
CA ALA A 193 -0.62 4.00 19.99
C ALA A 193 -0.40 3.96 18.48
N TYR A 194 -0.06 5.11 17.90
CA TYR A 194 0.26 5.22 16.47
C TYR A 194 1.48 4.38 16.11
N THR A 195 2.57 4.53 16.85
CA THR A 195 3.82 3.79 16.65
C THR A 195 3.59 2.28 16.73
N ALA A 196 2.90 1.80 17.77
CA ALA A 196 2.59 0.38 17.93
C ALA A 196 1.80 -0.17 16.75
N THR A 197 0.76 0.57 16.28
CA THR A 197 -0.04 0.12 15.13
C THR A 197 0.76 0.12 13.83
N LYS A 198 1.68 1.07 13.62
CA LYS A 198 2.52 1.12 12.42
C LYS A 198 3.61 0.04 12.41
N HIS A 199 4.16 -0.34 13.55
CA HIS A 199 5.00 -1.54 13.67
C HIS A 199 4.22 -2.82 13.38
N ALA A 200 3.00 -2.96 13.92
CA ALA A 200 2.12 -4.10 13.66
C ALA A 200 1.74 -4.22 12.17
N MET A 201 1.59 -3.08 11.46
CA MET A 201 1.33 -3.06 10.01
C MET A 201 2.44 -3.77 9.23
N THR A 202 3.69 -3.66 9.65
CA THR A 202 4.81 -4.37 9.03
C THR A 202 4.67 -5.90 9.16
N GLY A 203 4.22 -6.39 10.33
CA GLY A 203 3.90 -7.80 10.53
C GLY A 203 2.75 -8.27 9.64
N LEU A 204 1.65 -7.48 9.60
CA LEU A 204 0.50 -7.75 8.73
C LEU A 204 0.91 -7.84 7.26
N THR A 205 1.72 -6.90 6.78
CA THR A 205 2.22 -6.87 5.39
C THR A 205 3.03 -8.11 5.06
N LYS A 206 3.97 -8.50 5.93
CA LYS A 206 4.81 -9.70 5.72
C LYS A 206 3.98 -10.98 5.66
N SER A 207 3.02 -11.15 6.58
CA SER A 207 2.12 -12.31 6.61
C SER A 207 1.25 -12.38 5.36
N LEU A 208 0.60 -11.26 4.98
CA LEU A 208 -0.21 -11.20 3.76
C LEU A 208 0.61 -11.48 2.49
N SER A 209 1.86 -10.99 2.43
CA SER A 209 2.76 -11.27 1.30
C SER A 209 3.10 -12.75 1.18
N LEU A 210 3.23 -13.48 2.30
CA LEU A 210 3.48 -14.91 2.30
C LEU A 210 2.23 -15.70 1.91
N ASP A 211 1.11 -15.42 2.57
CA ASP A 211 -0.16 -16.13 2.38
C ASP A 211 -0.77 -15.88 0.99
N GLY A 212 -0.44 -14.74 0.37
CA GLY A 212 -0.94 -14.36 -0.96
C GLY A 212 -0.30 -15.10 -2.14
N ARG A 213 0.91 -15.65 -1.96
CA ARG A 213 1.70 -16.27 -3.05
C ARG A 213 0.95 -17.33 -3.84
N PRO A 214 0.25 -18.32 -3.22
CA PRO A 214 -0.47 -19.34 -3.95
C PRO A 214 -1.63 -18.80 -4.80
N TYR A 215 -2.07 -17.58 -4.53
CA TYR A 215 -3.25 -16.95 -5.13
C TYR A 215 -2.91 -15.75 -6.03
N ARG A 216 -1.62 -15.54 -6.34
CA ARG A 216 -1.16 -14.39 -7.11
C ARG A 216 -1.57 -13.04 -6.49
N ILE A 217 -1.61 -12.99 -5.15
CA ILE A 217 -1.90 -11.77 -4.41
C ILE A 217 -0.58 -11.19 -3.89
N ALA A 218 -0.16 -10.05 -4.46
CA ALA A 218 1.01 -9.33 -4.01
C ALA A 218 0.64 -8.39 -2.85
N CYS A 219 1.45 -8.38 -1.79
CA CYS A 219 1.26 -7.42 -0.70
C CYS A 219 2.56 -6.65 -0.45
N GLY A 220 2.46 -5.33 -0.38
CA GLY A 220 3.57 -4.43 -0.07
C GLY A 220 3.14 -3.32 0.89
N GLN A 221 4.13 -2.57 1.38
CA GLN A 221 3.92 -1.44 2.29
C GLN A 221 4.66 -0.22 1.79
N ILE A 222 4.02 0.94 1.92
CA ILE A 222 4.66 2.24 1.70
C ILE A 222 4.78 2.97 3.05
N ASP A 223 6.02 3.22 3.49
CA ASP A 223 6.31 3.98 4.71
C ASP A 223 6.47 5.46 4.37
N ILE A 224 5.54 6.26 4.89
CA ILE A 224 5.41 7.66 4.50
C ILE A 224 5.88 8.56 5.64
N GLY A 225 6.75 9.52 5.29
CA GLY A 225 7.19 10.57 6.20
C GLY A 225 6.70 11.94 5.76
N ASN A 226 6.07 12.68 6.67
CA ASN A 226 5.71 14.09 6.56
C ASN A 226 5.09 14.54 5.21
N ALA A 227 4.08 13.84 4.72
CA ALA A 227 3.29 14.33 3.58
C ALA A 227 2.35 15.47 4.03
N ALA A 228 2.24 16.53 3.24
CA ALA A 228 1.38 17.67 3.53
C ALA A 228 -0.11 17.29 3.44
N THR A 229 -0.76 17.18 4.59
CA THR A 229 -2.17 16.83 4.73
C THR A 229 -2.75 17.56 5.95
N GLU A 230 -4.07 17.54 6.12
CA GLU A 230 -4.70 18.03 7.36
C GLU A 230 -4.14 17.32 8.60
N MET A 231 -3.89 16.01 8.49
CA MET A 231 -3.34 15.19 9.57
C MET A 231 -1.94 15.63 10.00
N THR A 232 -1.14 16.14 9.09
CA THR A 232 0.25 16.58 9.34
C THR A 232 0.39 18.09 9.54
N GLY A 233 -0.71 18.81 9.71
CA GLY A 233 -0.70 20.25 9.96
C GLY A 233 0.23 20.68 11.10
N ARG A 234 0.29 19.87 12.16
CA ARG A 234 1.19 20.10 13.32
C ARG A 234 2.68 20.10 12.97
N MET A 235 3.10 19.43 11.91
CA MET A 235 4.50 19.41 11.48
C MET A 235 4.99 20.80 11.03
N ARG A 236 4.06 21.62 10.53
CA ARG A 236 4.33 23.00 10.10
C ARG A 236 4.34 24.00 11.24
N THR A 237 3.72 23.69 12.37
CA THR A 237 3.64 24.58 13.55
C THR A 237 4.64 24.20 14.65
N GLY A 238 5.19 23.01 14.57
CA GLY A 238 6.15 22.45 15.49
C GLY A 238 5.69 21.12 16.10
N ILE A 239 6.61 20.20 16.22
CA ILE A 239 6.42 18.88 16.81
C ILE A 239 7.54 18.57 17.80
N LEU A 240 7.18 17.91 18.91
CA LEU A 240 8.14 17.53 19.94
C LEU A 240 9.16 16.53 19.39
N GLN A 241 10.42 16.84 19.55
CA GLN A 241 11.57 16.03 19.16
C GLN A 241 12.08 15.17 20.32
N ALA A 242 12.91 14.17 20.02
CA ALA A 242 13.51 13.30 21.01
C ALA A 242 14.41 14.06 22.02
N ASN A 243 14.96 15.20 21.63
CA ASN A 243 15.76 16.07 22.50
C ASN A 243 14.91 16.99 23.41
N GLY A 244 13.58 16.84 23.41
CA GLY A 244 12.65 17.66 24.19
C GLY A 244 12.32 19.04 23.59
N ARG A 245 12.89 19.40 22.43
CA ARG A 245 12.57 20.67 21.74
C ARG A 245 11.37 20.50 20.84
N THR A 246 10.64 21.59 20.60
CA THR A 246 9.59 21.64 19.58
C THR A 246 10.16 22.29 18.32
N GLU A 247 10.15 21.59 17.21
CA GLU A 247 10.73 22.03 15.94
C GLU A 247 9.76 21.85 14.78
N VAL A 248 9.80 22.77 13.81
CA VAL A 248 9.07 22.65 12.54
C VAL A 248 9.80 21.63 11.67
N GLU A 249 9.05 20.68 11.12
CA GLU A 249 9.61 19.70 10.21
C GLU A 249 9.17 19.92 8.76
N PRO A 250 10.08 19.74 7.79
CA PRO A 250 9.75 19.75 6.37
C PRO A 250 8.66 18.74 6.01
N VAL A 251 7.83 19.11 5.04
CA VAL A 251 6.79 18.26 4.47
C VAL A 251 6.96 18.15 2.96
N MET A 252 6.59 17.03 2.37
CA MET A 252 6.49 16.83 0.92
C MET A 252 5.04 16.92 0.44
N ASP A 253 4.83 17.08 -0.86
CA ASP A 253 3.48 17.03 -1.44
C ASP A 253 2.92 15.59 -1.36
N ALA A 254 1.63 15.48 -1.03
CA ALA A 254 0.91 14.20 -1.06
C ALA A 254 0.87 13.57 -2.48
N ALA A 255 1.02 14.37 -3.53
CA ALA A 255 1.13 13.91 -4.90
C ALA A 255 2.39 13.05 -5.14
N ASP A 256 3.49 13.27 -4.39
CA ASP A 256 4.70 12.44 -4.49
C ASP A 256 4.44 11.03 -3.98
N VAL A 257 3.69 10.93 -2.89
CA VAL A 257 3.21 9.63 -2.36
C VAL A 257 2.29 8.95 -3.38
N ALA A 258 1.35 9.71 -3.95
CA ALA A 258 0.40 9.18 -4.90
C ALA A 258 1.08 8.61 -6.15
N ARG A 259 2.09 9.29 -6.71
CA ARG A 259 2.90 8.77 -7.84
C ARG A 259 3.59 7.45 -7.49
N THR A 260 4.12 7.33 -6.28
CA THR A 260 4.77 6.10 -5.82
C THR A 260 3.75 4.95 -5.71
N VAL A 261 2.56 5.20 -5.14
CA VAL A 261 1.51 4.17 -5.05
C VAL A 261 1.04 3.73 -6.43
N VAL A 262 0.86 4.67 -7.38
CA VAL A 262 0.49 4.33 -8.77
C VAL A 262 1.57 3.49 -9.44
N HIS A 263 2.86 3.80 -9.23
CA HIS A 263 3.97 2.98 -9.71
C HIS A 263 3.92 1.56 -9.13
N MET A 264 3.77 1.42 -7.82
CA MET A 264 3.63 0.12 -7.17
C MET A 264 2.44 -0.68 -7.71
N ALA A 265 1.30 0.01 -7.94
CA ALA A 265 0.08 -0.59 -8.47
C ALA A 265 0.18 -1.02 -9.93
N ALA A 266 1.05 -0.37 -10.72
CA ALA A 266 1.22 -0.64 -12.15
C ALA A 266 2.09 -1.87 -12.44
N LEU A 267 2.89 -2.33 -11.48
CA LEU A 267 3.76 -3.50 -11.65
C LEU A 267 2.94 -4.78 -11.93
N PRO A 268 3.46 -5.71 -12.75
CA PRO A 268 2.86 -7.03 -12.90
C PRO A 268 2.85 -7.76 -11.55
N LEU A 269 1.94 -8.72 -11.36
CA LEU A 269 1.79 -9.43 -10.08
C LEU A 269 2.99 -10.31 -9.71
N GLU A 270 3.83 -10.62 -10.67
CA GLU A 270 5.10 -11.34 -10.50
C GLU A 270 6.21 -10.46 -9.87
N ALA A 271 6.03 -9.13 -9.92
CA ALA A 271 6.94 -8.16 -9.31
C ALA A 271 6.23 -7.40 -8.17
N ASN A 272 6.89 -7.30 -7.03
CA ASN A 272 6.35 -6.60 -5.87
C ASN A 272 7.36 -5.65 -5.24
N VAL A 273 6.95 -4.42 -4.99
CA VAL A 273 7.65 -3.53 -4.06
C VAL A 273 7.21 -3.92 -2.66
N GLN A 274 8.03 -4.71 -1.98
CA GLN A 274 7.69 -5.24 -0.65
C GLN A 274 7.64 -4.14 0.41
N PHE A 275 8.62 -3.23 0.40
CA PHE A 275 8.67 -2.03 1.23
C PHE A 275 9.22 -0.86 0.42
N ALA A 276 8.57 0.29 0.52
CA ALA A 276 9.05 1.56 -0.03
C ALA A 276 9.01 2.63 1.06
N THR A 277 10.02 3.47 1.13
CA THR A 277 10.04 4.64 2.00
C THR A 277 10.00 5.90 1.17
N VAL A 278 9.02 6.77 1.41
CA VAL A 278 8.86 8.07 0.76
C VAL A 278 8.71 9.14 1.82
N MET A 279 9.62 10.12 1.81
CA MET A 279 9.68 11.11 2.87
C MET A 279 10.14 12.46 2.36
N ALA A 280 9.84 13.55 3.09
CA ALA A 280 10.43 14.85 2.80
C ALA A 280 11.96 14.76 2.97
N THR A 281 12.72 15.20 1.95
CA THR A 281 14.18 15.03 1.91
C THR A 281 14.90 15.56 3.15
N ASN A 282 14.46 16.71 3.66
CA ASN A 282 15.10 17.39 4.78
C ASN A 282 14.46 17.09 6.14
N MET A 283 13.50 16.14 6.23
CA MET A 283 12.94 15.78 7.54
C MET A 283 13.95 15.00 8.38
N PRO A 284 13.96 15.17 9.71
CA PRO A 284 14.89 14.47 10.59
C PRO A 284 14.45 12.99 10.74
N TYR A 285 15.08 12.12 9.99
CA TYR A 285 14.90 10.67 10.05
C TYR A 285 16.23 9.95 10.02
N ILE A 286 17.00 10.08 8.92
CA ILE A 286 18.38 9.60 8.85
C ILE A 286 19.26 10.61 9.61
N GLY A 287 20.18 10.11 10.45
CA GLY A 287 21.05 10.94 11.28
C GLY A 287 20.39 11.39 12.60
N ARG A 288 19.24 10.86 12.98
CA ARG A 288 18.77 10.92 14.36
C ARG A 288 19.64 9.97 15.20
N GLY A 289 20.52 10.50 15.97
CA GLY A 289 21.37 9.78 16.91
C GLY A 289 21.37 10.43 18.25
#